data_7fbbc6033ec993a667b032cc60aac7ad
#
_entry.id   7fbbc6033ec993a667b032cc60aac7ad
#
_cell.length_a   1.000
_cell.length_b   1.000
_cell.length_c   1.000
_cell.angle_alpha   90.00
_cell.angle_beta   90.00
_cell.angle_gamma   90.00
#
_symmetry.space_group_name_H-M   'P 1'
#
loop_
_entity.id
_entity.type
_entity.pdbx_description
1 polymer ?
#
loop_
_entity_poly.entity_id
_entity_poly.type
_entity_poly.pdbx_seq_one_letter_code
_entity_poly.pdbx_strand_id
1 'polypeptide(L)'
;NTASASSSTVTCTYVTSNGGLGNSGYFSSFVLTTPIIHQVNYYDNYDFRSLTGFTNISYFPAALVDAKGRQTGSIITVLGSGTKLYSANYYDIKGRVVKSVSSNHMGGYETINTTYTFTGKPLTVQHIHTASGKNTQTELYTYMYDHAERVTKIQYVLNGNTITLTSNTYDNLGRLLTKSLHGASANKLTYAYNIRDWLTEIKSTKFTQNLYYNVGNGVACYNGNISSMTWKSGDDGIYGYKFTYDNRDRMRNATYGEGVNITPPAGKNFSENVTDYDLNGNIRGLQRYGKVGSNAYGKIDDLSITYVGNQFNNVTDAATDPLYSGVFNFVDGNKSSIQEYKFDANSNLVQDYNKKIAKIQYNSLNLPSTLQFANGNSTNYLYGADGMKRRVTHKTAIANISVPMGQIKDLTGSQISQTHTTDYCGNVIYENGTLSKILTEEGYVTLSGTTPTYHYYLKDHQGNNRV
;
A
#
# COMPACT_ATOMS: atom_id res chain seq x y z
N ASN A 1 -15.80 -13.81 29.34
CA ASN A 1 -17.06 -14.49 29.55
C ASN A 1 -17.20 -15.57 28.48
N THR A 2 -16.79 -16.78 28.84
CA THR A 2 -17.09 -18.01 28.11
C THR A 2 -18.58 -18.30 28.26
N ALA A 3 -19.38 -17.93 27.26
CA ALA A 3 -20.74 -18.44 27.18
C ALA A 3 -20.65 -19.93 26.87
N SER A 4 -21.17 -20.75 27.74
CA SER A 4 -21.39 -22.19 27.49
C SER A 4 -22.28 -22.28 26.26
N ALA A 5 -21.81 -22.91 25.20
CA ALA A 5 -22.57 -23.18 24.01
C ALA A 5 -23.68 -24.16 24.34
N SER A 6 -24.88 -23.68 24.64
CA SER A 6 -26.10 -24.47 24.45
C SER A 6 -26.30 -24.60 22.92
N SER A 7 -26.61 -25.76 22.43
CA SER A 7 -26.78 -26.13 21.02
C SER A 7 -28.03 -25.49 20.36
N SER A 8 -28.32 -24.23 20.64
CA SER A 8 -29.38 -23.49 19.95
C SER A 8 -28.82 -22.93 18.64
N THR A 9 -29.30 -23.44 17.53
CA THR A 9 -28.98 -22.94 16.19
C THR A 9 -29.41 -21.48 16.08
N VAL A 10 -28.45 -20.56 15.88
CA VAL A 10 -28.76 -19.16 15.58
C VAL A 10 -29.19 -19.08 14.13
N THR A 11 -30.46 -18.74 13.89
CA THR A 11 -31.02 -18.55 12.55
C THR A 11 -31.06 -17.07 12.24
N CYS A 12 -30.65 -16.70 11.03
CA CYS A 12 -30.83 -15.34 10.47
C CYS A 12 -31.85 -15.44 9.34
N THR A 13 -32.92 -14.66 9.43
CA THR A 13 -33.95 -14.53 8.38
C THR A 13 -33.78 -13.21 7.67
N TYR A 14 -33.91 -13.21 6.35
CA TYR A 14 -33.93 -12.00 5.53
C TYR A 14 -35.36 -11.63 5.15
N VAL A 15 -35.70 -10.35 5.30
CA VAL A 15 -36.99 -9.78 4.90
C VAL A 15 -36.71 -8.50 4.10
N THR A 16 -37.39 -8.32 2.97
CA THR A 16 -37.22 -7.18 2.04
C THR A 16 -37.79 -5.85 2.56
N SER A 17 -37.72 -5.60 3.86
CA SER A 17 -38.17 -4.38 4.51
C SER A 17 -37.07 -3.72 5.30
N ASN A 18 -37.13 -2.39 5.42
CA ASN A 18 -36.22 -1.65 6.32
C ASN A 18 -36.48 -2.14 7.75
N GLY A 19 -35.47 -2.75 8.36
CA GLY A 19 -35.55 -3.30 9.71
C GLY A 19 -34.45 -4.32 9.96
N GLY A 20 -34.58 -5.06 11.05
CA GLY A 20 -33.60 -6.05 11.48
C GLY A 20 -32.28 -5.42 11.96
N LEU A 21 -31.23 -6.20 11.96
CA LEU A 21 -29.91 -5.82 12.43
C LEU A 21 -29.37 -4.67 11.58
N GLY A 22 -29.31 -3.46 12.17
CA GLY A 22 -28.77 -2.28 11.49
C GLY A 22 -29.51 -1.85 10.22
N ASN A 23 -30.81 -2.10 10.11
CA ASN A 23 -31.63 -1.85 8.91
C ASN A 23 -31.13 -2.59 7.66
N SER A 24 -30.60 -3.79 7.85
CA SER A 24 -30.07 -4.61 6.76
C SER A 24 -31.09 -5.60 6.15
N GLY A 25 -32.31 -5.66 6.69
CA GLY A 25 -33.30 -6.69 6.35
C GLY A 25 -33.01 -8.05 6.99
N TYR A 26 -31.88 -8.24 7.68
CA TYR A 26 -31.59 -9.48 8.40
C TYR A 26 -32.08 -9.43 9.85
N PHE A 27 -32.79 -10.43 10.27
CA PHE A 27 -33.26 -10.62 11.65
C PHE A 27 -32.59 -11.84 12.25
N SER A 28 -32.08 -11.72 13.47
CA SER A 28 -31.50 -12.83 14.23
C SER A 28 -32.52 -13.40 15.19
N SER A 29 -32.57 -14.72 15.32
CA SER A 29 -33.32 -15.39 16.39
C SER A 29 -32.70 -15.14 17.77
N PHE A 30 -31.47 -14.68 17.84
CA PHE A 30 -30.79 -14.31 19.09
C PHE A 30 -30.94 -12.82 19.35
N VAL A 31 -31.37 -12.46 20.58
CA VAL A 31 -31.48 -11.05 20.99
C VAL A 31 -30.10 -10.50 21.30
N LEU A 32 -29.62 -9.59 20.44
CA LEU A 32 -28.39 -8.84 20.63
C LEU A 32 -28.71 -7.51 21.29
N THR A 33 -28.02 -7.18 22.37
CA THR A 33 -28.13 -5.88 23.02
C THR A 33 -27.20 -4.90 22.31
N THR A 34 -27.73 -3.85 21.66
CA THR A 34 -27.01 -2.80 20.95
C THR A 34 -25.92 -3.32 19.98
N PRO A 35 -26.28 -4.16 18.98
CA PRO A 35 -25.28 -4.72 18.06
C PRO A 35 -24.70 -3.65 17.17
N ILE A 36 -23.37 -3.64 16.99
CA ILE A 36 -22.68 -2.85 15.98
C ILE A 36 -22.48 -3.76 14.76
N ILE A 37 -23.16 -3.43 13.67
CA ILE A 37 -23.05 -4.18 12.42
C ILE A 37 -21.88 -3.62 11.63
N HIS A 38 -20.83 -4.42 11.47
CA HIS A 38 -19.64 -4.06 10.72
C HIS A 38 -19.84 -4.26 9.22
N GLN A 39 -20.41 -5.41 8.83
CA GLN A 39 -20.62 -5.76 7.44
C GLN A 39 -21.87 -6.63 7.26
N VAL A 40 -22.55 -6.42 6.14
CA VAL A 40 -23.64 -7.27 5.65
C VAL A 40 -23.37 -7.58 4.19
N ASN A 41 -23.53 -8.83 3.78
CA ASN A 41 -23.42 -9.28 2.41
C ASN A 41 -24.75 -9.85 1.93
N TYR A 42 -25.15 -9.49 0.70
CA TYR A 42 -26.32 -10.00 0.02
C TYR A 42 -25.90 -10.89 -1.14
N TYR A 43 -26.64 -11.96 -1.37
CA TYR A 43 -26.34 -12.97 -2.39
C TYR A 43 -27.59 -13.27 -3.22
N ASP A 44 -27.39 -13.88 -4.37
CA ASP A 44 -28.40 -14.50 -5.24
C ASP A 44 -29.31 -13.50 -5.97
N ASN A 45 -29.88 -12.52 -5.29
CA ASN A 45 -30.87 -11.58 -5.83
C ASN A 45 -30.53 -10.14 -5.48
N TYR A 46 -31.40 -9.21 -5.87
CA TYR A 46 -31.23 -7.77 -5.64
C TYR A 46 -32.38 -7.17 -4.81
N ASP A 47 -33.04 -7.96 -4.00
CA ASP A 47 -34.18 -7.53 -3.17
C ASP A 47 -33.78 -6.45 -2.15
N PHE A 48 -32.51 -6.45 -1.71
CA PHE A 48 -31.93 -5.42 -0.83
C PHE A 48 -32.01 -3.99 -1.41
N ARG A 49 -32.27 -3.83 -2.72
CA ARG A 49 -32.42 -2.50 -3.35
C ARG A 49 -33.63 -1.72 -2.82
N SER A 50 -34.58 -2.37 -2.17
CA SER A 50 -35.69 -1.72 -1.46
C SER A 50 -35.27 -1.10 -0.13
N LEU A 51 -34.09 -1.45 0.41
CA LEU A 51 -33.59 -0.96 1.69
C LEU A 51 -33.05 0.46 1.55
N THR A 52 -33.15 1.24 2.64
CA THR A 52 -32.56 2.58 2.74
C THR A 52 -31.06 2.53 2.42
N GLY A 53 -30.60 3.42 1.53
CA GLY A 53 -29.21 3.47 1.05
C GLY A 53 -29.00 2.83 -0.32
N PHE A 54 -29.90 1.96 -0.78
CA PHE A 54 -29.89 1.38 -2.14
C PHE A 54 -30.96 1.98 -3.06
N THR A 55 -31.78 2.90 -2.58
CA THR A 55 -32.95 3.42 -3.31
C THR A 55 -32.60 4.35 -4.48
N ASN A 56 -31.35 4.79 -4.61
CA ASN A 56 -30.93 5.58 -5.75
C ASN A 56 -30.77 4.70 -7.01
N ILE A 57 -31.82 4.62 -7.82
CA ILE A 57 -31.89 3.76 -9.01
C ILE A 57 -30.87 4.12 -10.11
N SER A 58 -30.34 5.36 -10.13
CA SER A 58 -29.29 5.75 -11.08
C SER A 58 -27.99 5.02 -10.79
N TYR A 59 -27.68 4.78 -9.52
CA TYR A 59 -26.52 4.02 -9.08
C TYR A 59 -26.82 2.53 -8.91
N PHE A 60 -27.99 2.19 -8.36
CA PHE A 60 -28.43 0.81 -8.08
C PHE A 60 -29.60 0.41 -9.00
N PRO A 61 -29.39 0.25 -10.33
CA PRO A 61 -30.44 -0.13 -11.26
C PRO A 61 -30.98 -1.54 -11.02
N ALA A 62 -32.06 -1.90 -11.70
CA ALA A 62 -32.53 -3.28 -11.73
C ALA A 62 -31.50 -4.18 -12.43
N ALA A 63 -31.34 -5.41 -11.91
CA ALA A 63 -30.54 -6.41 -12.58
C ALA A 63 -31.28 -7.02 -13.77
N LEU A 64 -30.53 -7.34 -14.83
CA LEU A 64 -31.05 -7.98 -16.03
C LEU A 64 -30.76 -9.50 -16.04
N VAL A 65 -29.90 -9.97 -15.17
CA VAL A 65 -29.41 -11.36 -15.12
C VAL A 65 -29.46 -11.87 -13.69
N ASP A 66 -29.83 -13.15 -13.54
CA ASP A 66 -29.80 -13.86 -12.27
C ASP A 66 -28.35 -13.98 -11.74
N ALA A 67 -28.21 -13.79 -10.44
CA ALA A 67 -26.92 -13.79 -9.76
C ALA A 67 -26.79 -14.93 -8.72
N LYS A 68 -27.58 -16.00 -8.88
CA LYS A 68 -27.58 -17.13 -7.95
C LYS A 68 -26.17 -17.64 -7.66
N GLY A 69 -25.83 -17.83 -6.38
CA GLY A 69 -24.51 -18.23 -5.89
C GLY A 69 -23.48 -17.10 -5.86
N ARG A 70 -23.85 -15.85 -6.14
CA ARG A 70 -22.93 -14.71 -6.20
C ARG A 70 -23.32 -13.62 -5.24
N GLN A 71 -22.32 -12.89 -4.74
CA GLN A 71 -22.55 -11.70 -3.92
C GLN A 71 -23.04 -10.54 -4.77
N THR A 72 -24.27 -10.12 -4.51
CA THR A 72 -24.96 -9.06 -5.28
C THR A 72 -24.84 -7.68 -4.65
N GLY A 73 -24.65 -7.60 -3.33
CA GLY A 73 -24.50 -6.32 -2.63
C GLY A 73 -23.86 -6.45 -1.28
N SER A 74 -23.52 -5.30 -0.69
CA SER A 74 -23.05 -5.24 0.70
C SER A 74 -23.34 -3.90 1.35
N ILE A 75 -23.36 -3.91 2.68
CA ILE A 75 -23.27 -2.72 3.54
C ILE A 75 -21.98 -2.86 4.33
N ILE A 76 -21.15 -1.81 4.30
CA ILE A 76 -19.89 -1.73 5.05
C ILE A 76 -19.96 -0.53 5.97
N THR A 77 -19.74 -0.72 7.27
CA THR A 77 -19.71 0.40 8.22
C THR A 77 -18.32 1.00 8.28
N VAL A 78 -18.24 2.32 8.23
CA VAL A 78 -17.00 3.06 8.48
C VAL A 78 -16.77 3.08 9.99
N LEU A 79 -15.69 2.45 10.43
CA LEU A 79 -15.38 2.25 11.85
C LEU A 79 -15.16 3.59 12.55
N GLY A 80 -15.76 3.76 13.72
CA GLY A 80 -15.66 4.98 14.52
C GLY A 80 -16.62 6.11 14.10
N SER A 81 -17.13 6.14 12.86
CA SER A 81 -18.13 7.13 12.43
C SER A 81 -19.56 6.57 12.38
N GLY A 82 -19.71 5.25 12.26
CA GLY A 82 -21.00 4.60 12.05
C GLY A 82 -21.61 4.83 10.66
N THR A 83 -20.94 5.58 9.78
CA THR A 83 -21.38 5.81 8.39
C THR A 83 -21.43 4.50 7.64
N LYS A 84 -22.52 4.23 6.93
CA LYS A 84 -22.68 3.04 6.11
C LYS A 84 -22.35 3.33 4.65
N LEU A 85 -21.58 2.46 4.04
CA LEU A 85 -21.27 2.44 2.62
C LEU A 85 -22.01 1.26 2.00
N TYR A 86 -22.64 1.52 0.87
CA TYR A 86 -23.52 0.59 0.16
C TYR A 86 -22.89 0.20 -1.16
N SER A 87 -22.88 -1.09 -1.49
CA SER A 87 -22.36 -1.55 -2.78
C SER A 87 -23.25 -2.58 -3.44
N ALA A 88 -23.21 -2.63 -4.78
CA ALA A 88 -23.87 -3.65 -5.59
C ALA A 88 -22.99 -4.08 -6.76
N ASN A 89 -23.00 -5.37 -7.08
CA ASN A 89 -22.33 -5.97 -8.22
C ASN A 89 -23.37 -6.56 -9.18
N TYR A 90 -23.22 -6.28 -10.47
CA TYR A 90 -24.08 -6.75 -11.54
C TYR A 90 -23.29 -7.67 -12.45
N TYR A 91 -23.90 -8.74 -12.88
CA TYR A 91 -23.25 -9.83 -13.59
C TYR A 91 -23.79 -9.99 -15.00
N ASP A 92 -22.95 -10.52 -15.89
CA ASP A 92 -23.40 -11.03 -17.18
C ASP A 92 -23.85 -12.50 -17.07
N ILE A 93 -24.34 -13.05 -18.18
CA ILE A 93 -24.77 -14.46 -18.27
C ILE A 93 -23.66 -15.47 -17.99
N LYS A 94 -22.38 -15.07 -18.11
CA LYS A 94 -21.21 -15.89 -17.78
C LYS A 94 -20.79 -15.74 -16.31
N GLY A 95 -21.46 -14.88 -15.54
CA GLY A 95 -21.20 -14.61 -14.14
C GLY A 95 -20.02 -13.71 -13.86
N ARG A 96 -19.60 -12.89 -14.82
CA ARG A 96 -18.55 -11.88 -14.67
C ARG A 96 -19.17 -10.56 -14.24
N VAL A 97 -18.49 -9.80 -13.38
CA VAL A 97 -18.98 -8.52 -12.91
C VAL A 97 -18.85 -7.48 -14.04
N VAL A 98 -19.98 -7.05 -14.61
CA VAL A 98 -20.01 -6.04 -15.66
C VAL A 98 -20.21 -4.63 -15.13
N LYS A 99 -20.80 -4.50 -13.93
CA LYS A 99 -20.93 -3.22 -13.24
C LYS A 99 -20.78 -3.44 -11.73
N SER A 100 -19.95 -2.62 -11.11
CA SER A 100 -19.86 -2.51 -9.65
C SER A 100 -20.12 -1.07 -9.25
N VAL A 101 -20.91 -0.86 -8.22
CA VAL A 101 -21.21 0.46 -7.65
C VAL A 101 -20.96 0.41 -6.17
N SER A 102 -20.30 1.42 -5.62
CA SER A 102 -20.22 1.61 -4.17
C SER A 102 -20.33 3.09 -3.80
N SER A 103 -21.05 3.38 -2.73
CA SER A 103 -20.96 4.73 -2.15
C SER A 103 -19.61 4.94 -1.48
N ASN A 104 -19.13 6.18 -1.42
CA ASN A 104 -17.89 6.52 -0.74
C ASN A 104 -18.15 7.42 0.48
N HIS A 105 -17.14 7.52 1.35
CA HIS A 105 -17.22 8.28 2.60
C HIS A 105 -17.25 9.81 2.40
N MET A 106 -17.06 10.28 1.16
CA MET A 106 -17.16 11.69 0.78
C MET A 106 -18.54 12.04 0.20
N GLY A 107 -19.54 11.18 0.37
CA GLY A 107 -20.94 11.43 -0.01
C GLY A 107 -21.21 11.29 -1.51
N GLY A 108 -20.39 10.53 -2.23
CA GLY A 108 -20.56 10.20 -3.63
C GLY A 108 -20.48 8.70 -3.89
N TYR A 109 -20.12 8.34 -5.13
CA TYR A 109 -20.13 6.95 -5.61
C TYR A 109 -18.92 6.67 -6.50
N GLU A 110 -18.47 5.41 -6.41
CA GLU A 110 -17.55 4.76 -7.35
C GLU A 110 -18.39 3.84 -8.25
N THR A 111 -18.37 4.06 -9.55
CA THR A 111 -19.01 3.16 -10.51
C THR A 111 -17.96 2.60 -11.44
N ILE A 112 -17.85 1.29 -11.51
CA ILE A 112 -16.94 0.59 -12.40
C ILE A 112 -17.78 -0.23 -13.40
N ASN A 113 -17.61 0.05 -14.69
CA ASN A 113 -18.22 -0.71 -15.78
C ASN A 113 -17.12 -1.46 -16.53
N THR A 114 -17.27 -2.78 -16.67
CA THR A 114 -16.28 -3.64 -17.31
C THR A 114 -16.89 -4.39 -18.47
N THR A 115 -16.24 -4.33 -19.63
CA THR A 115 -16.53 -5.23 -20.74
C THR A 115 -15.40 -6.25 -20.88
N TYR A 116 -15.70 -7.40 -21.48
CA TYR A 116 -14.78 -8.52 -21.51
C TYR A 116 -14.57 -9.03 -22.93
N THR A 117 -13.42 -9.60 -23.18
CA THR A 117 -13.18 -10.44 -24.35
C THR A 117 -14.00 -11.74 -24.26
N PHE A 118 -14.03 -12.50 -25.36
CA PHE A 118 -14.67 -13.82 -25.35
C PHE A 118 -14.10 -14.75 -24.24
N THR A 119 -12.80 -14.69 -24.02
CA THR A 119 -12.06 -15.52 -23.07
C THR A 119 -12.16 -15.03 -21.61
N GLY A 120 -12.74 -13.83 -21.37
CA GLY A 120 -12.95 -13.30 -20.03
C GLY A 120 -11.89 -12.30 -19.55
N LYS A 121 -10.97 -11.85 -20.41
CA LYS A 121 -10.06 -10.74 -20.08
C LYS A 121 -10.82 -9.41 -20.15
N PRO A 122 -10.55 -8.43 -19.27
CA PRO A 122 -11.12 -7.10 -19.38
C PRO A 122 -10.78 -6.45 -20.74
N LEU A 123 -11.78 -6.03 -21.49
CA LEU A 123 -11.57 -5.28 -22.74
C LEU A 123 -11.58 -3.78 -22.46
N THR A 124 -12.59 -3.31 -21.72
CA THR A 124 -12.63 -1.95 -21.19
C THR A 124 -12.98 -1.96 -19.72
N VAL A 125 -12.38 -1.02 -18.98
CA VAL A 125 -12.74 -0.73 -17.58
C VAL A 125 -12.98 0.77 -17.48
N GLN A 126 -14.22 1.18 -17.26
CA GLN A 126 -14.57 2.56 -17.00
C GLN A 126 -14.77 2.74 -15.50
N HIS A 127 -14.12 3.74 -14.92
CA HIS A 127 -14.36 4.18 -13.56
C HIS A 127 -14.94 5.58 -13.57
N ILE A 128 -16.06 5.77 -12.87
CA ILE A 128 -16.70 7.07 -12.66
C ILE A 128 -16.72 7.34 -11.17
N HIS A 129 -15.95 8.32 -10.76
CA HIS A 129 -15.87 8.79 -9.38
C HIS A 129 -16.70 10.06 -9.21
N THR A 130 -17.53 10.09 -8.17
CA THR A 130 -18.24 11.29 -7.70
C THR A 130 -18.01 11.49 -6.22
N ALA A 131 -17.96 12.74 -5.76
CA ALA A 131 -17.93 13.10 -4.35
C ALA A 131 -18.71 14.39 -4.13
N SER A 132 -19.27 14.60 -2.94
CA SER A 132 -20.10 15.76 -2.64
C SER A 132 -19.33 17.06 -2.84
N GLY A 133 -19.86 17.97 -3.67
CA GLY A 133 -19.25 19.26 -3.98
C GLY A 133 -17.94 19.18 -4.78
N LYS A 134 -17.67 18.03 -5.46
CA LYS A 134 -16.49 17.84 -6.30
C LYS A 134 -16.91 17.56 -7.75
N ASN A 135 -16.00 17.87 -8.67
CA ASN A 135 -16.18 17.53 -10.08
C ASN A 135 -16.06 16.00 -10.26
N THR A 136 -16.96 15.45 -11.07
CA THR A 136 -16.90 14.04 -11.48
C THR A 136 -15.60 13.76 -12.22
N GLN A 137 -14.97 12.64 -11.92
CA GLN A 137 -13.82 12.13 -12.65
C GLN A 137 -14.25 10.87 -13.41
N THR A 138 -13.94 10.82 -14.69
CA THR A 138 -14.26 9.66 -15.54
C THR A 138 -12.98 9.15 -16.18
N GLU A 139 -12.65 7.91 -15.87
CA GLU A 139 -11.50 7.18 -16.39
C GLU A 139 -12.00 6.04 -17.28
N LEU A 140 -11.32 5.78 -18.40
CA LEU A 140 -11.57 4.62 -19.25
C LEU A 140 -10.25 3.99 -19.64
N TYR A 141 -10.06 2.77 -19.25
CA TYR A 141 -8.98 1.89 -19.71
C TYR A 141 -9.48 1.02 -20.83
N THR A 142 -8.72 0.93 -21.94
CA THR A 142 -8.96 -0.02 -23.04
C THR A 142 -7.74 -0.86 -23.24
N TYR A 143 -7.90 -2.18 -23.08
CA TYR A 143 -6.83 -3.17 -23.17
C TYR A 143 -6.82 -3.81 -24.55
N MET A 144 -5.64 -3.92 -25.12
CA MET A 144 -5.39 -4.66 -26.35
C MET A 144 -4.47 -5.86 -26.04
N TYR A 145 -4.80 -6.98 -26.63
CA TYR A 145 -4.12 -8.26 -26.37
C TYR A 145 -3.53 -8.84 -27.66
N ASP A 146 -2.49 -9.65 -27.51
CA ASP A 146 -2.03 -10.52 -28.58
C ASP A 146 -2.79 -11.86 -28.57
N HIS A 147 -2.40 -12.77 -29.50
CA HIS A 147 -3.01 -14.09 -29.63
C HIS A 147 -2.78 -15.01 -28.41
N ALA A 148 -1.80 -14.69 -27.55
CA ALA A 148 -1.53 -15.40 -26.29
C ALA A 148 -2.17 -14.68 -25.08
N GLU A 149 -3.08 -13.74 -25.33
CA GLU A 149 -3.83 -12.95 -24.30
C GLU A 149 -2.92 -12.12 -23.38
N ARG A 150 -1.75 -11.69 -23.87
CA ARG A 150 -0.86 -10.78 -23.16
C ARG A 150 -1.19 -9.33 -23.57
N VAL A 151 -1.18 -8.41 -22.61
CA VAL A 151 -1.51 -6.98 -22.83
C VAL A 151 -0.42 -6.34 -23.69
N THR A 152 -0.73 -5.99 -24.93
CA THR A 152 0.19 -5.29 -25.84
C THR A 152 0.07 -3.78 -25.77
N LYS A 153 -1.11 -3.25 -25.40
CA LYS A 153 -1.34 -1.81 -25.27
C LYS A 153 -2.46 -1.53 -24.29
N ILE A 154 -2.30 -0.46 -23.51
CA ILE A 154 -3.35 0.12 -22.69
C ILE A 154 -3.56 1.56 -23.16
N GLN A 155 -4.77 1.87 -23.64
CA GLN A 155 -5.22 3.24 -23.81
C GLN A 155 -5.93 3.70 -22.55
N TYR A 156 -5.71 4.95 -22.19
CA TYR A 156 -6.32 5.59 -21.03
C TYR A 156 -6.95 6.90 -21.42
N VAL A 157 -8.18 7.10 -21.00
CA VAL A 157 -8.93 8.34 -21.19
C VAL A 157 -9.28 8.90 -19.83
N LEU A 158 -8.91 10.14 -19.54
CA LEU A 158 -9.34 10.87 -18.36
C LEU A 158 -10.12 12.11 -18.77
N ASN A 159 -11.40 12.17 -18.39
CA ASN A 159 -12.29 13.30 -18.70
C ASN A 159 -12.24 13.73 -20.18
N GLY A 160 -12.17 12.74 -21.10
CA GLY A 160 -12.09 12.97 -22.55
C GLY A 160 -10.67 13.09 -23.12
N ASN A 161 -9.63 13.28 -22.30
CA ASN A 161 -8.23 13.32 -22.77
C ASN A 161 -7.70 11.90 -22.95
N THR A 162 -7.32 11.55 -24.16
CA THR A 162 -6.87 10.20 -24.54
C THR A 162 -5.35 10.13 -24.67
N ILE A 163 -4.74 9.12 -24.04
CA ILE A 163 -3.32 8.79 -24.18
C ILE A 163 -3.12 7.29 -24.39
N THR A 164 -1.95 6.89 -24.86
CA THR A 164 -1.46 5.53 -24.69
C THR A 164 -0.72 5.45 -23.35
N LEU A 165 -1.30 4.76 -22.35
CA LEU A 165 -0.68 4.64 -21.03
C LEU A 165 0.60 3.81 -21.13
N THR A 166 0.52 2.63 -21.76
CA THR A 166 1.67 1.75 -22.01
C THR A 166 1.51 0.93 -23.29
N SER A 167 2.65 0.56 -23.89
CA SER A 167 2.74 -0.41 -24.98
C SER A 167 3.82 -1.42 -24.66
N ASN A 168 3.49 -2.71 -24.77
CA ASN A 168 4.34 -3.82 -24.36
C ASN A 168 4.67 -4.73 -25.54
N THR A 169 5.89 -5.27 -25.54
CA THR A 169 6.25 -6.40 -26.42
C THR A 169 6.82 -7.54 -25.58
N TYR A 170 6.73 -8.72 -26.10
CA TYR A 170 7.14 -9.94 -25.41
C TYR A 170 8.13 -10.72 -26.27
N ASP A 171 8.99 -11.47 -25.61
CA ASP A 171 9.88 -12.41 -26.29
C ASP A 171 9.15 -13.72 -26.66
N ASN A 172 9.87 -14.63 -27.33
CA ASN A 172 9.31 -15.90 -27.78
C ASN A 172 8.91 -16.84 -26.63
N LEU A 173 9.40 -16.59 -25.40
CA LEU A 173 9.03 -17.35 -24.19
C LEU A 173 7.86 -16.68 -23.43
N GLY A 174 7.37 -15.54 -23.92
CA GLY A 174 6.25 -14.84 -23.30
C GLY A 174 6.63 -13.85 -22.22
N ARG A 175 7.93 -13.59 -21.99
CA ARG A 175 8.40 -12.62 -20.99
C ARG A 175 8.35 -11.21 -21.57
N LEU A 176 8.13 -10.22 -20.71
CA LEU A 176 8.08 -8.80 -21.09
C LEU A 176 9.45 -8.37 -21.64
N LEU A 177 9.51 -8.03 -22.93
CA LEU A 177 10.75 -7.60 -23.59
C LEU A 177 10.89 -6.08 -23.56
N THR A 178 9.80 -5.35 -23.84
CA THR A 178 9.80 -3.91 -23.78
C THR A 178 8.50 -3.36 -23.22
N LYS A 179 8.59 -2.21 -22.53
CA LYS A 179 7.46 -1.40 -22.09
C LYS A 179 7.73 0.05 -22.47
N SER A 180 6.82 0.68 -23.22
CA SER A 180 6.88 2.10 -23.55
C SER A 180 5.80 2.86 -22.81
N LEU A 181 6.17 3.80 -21.97
CA LEU A 181 5.24 4.64 -21.21
C LEU A 181 4.83 5.85 -22.01
N HIS A 182 3.59 6.29 -21.85
CA HIS A 182 2.97 7.41 -22.60
C HIS A 182 3.05 7.26 -24.12
N GLY A 183 3.18 6.04 -24.63
CA GLY A 183 3.36 5.80 -26.06
C GLY A 183 4.64 6.39 -26.68
N ALA A 184 5.56 6.92 -25.85
CA ALA A 184 6.75 7.61 -26.32
C ALA A 184 7.97 6.70 -26.32
N SER A 185 8.75 6.73 -27.42
CA SER A 185 9.99 5.96 -27.54
C SER A 185 11.05 6.37 -26.54
N ALA A 186 11.06 7.65 -26.13
CA ALA A 186 11.97 8.18 -25.10
C ALA A 186 11.73 7.58 -23.70
N ASN A 187 10.53 7.06 -23.44
CA ASN A 187 10.12 6.45 -22.18
C ASN A 187 10.08 4.92 -22.26
N LYS A 188 10.87 4.35 -23.15
CA LYS A 188 10.94 2.90 -23.37
C LYS A 188 11.86 2.27 -22.34
N LEU A 189 11.35 1.21 -21.68
CA LEU A 189 12.13 0.28 -20.88
C LEU A 189 12.34 -1.00 -21.69
N THR A 190 13.53 -1.59 -21.56
CA THR A 190 13.85 -2.92 -22.08
C THR A 190 14.21 -3.83 -20.93
N TYR A 191 13.89 -5.11 -21.07
CA TYR A 191 14.13 -6.13 -20.05
C TYR A 191 14.93 -7.28 -20.67
N ALA A 192 15.89 -7.82 -19.93
CA ALA A 192 16.63 -9.01 -20.31
C ALA A 192 16.57 -10.06 -19.21
N TYR A 193 16.66 -11.31 -19.60
CA TYR A 193 16.54 -12.46 -18.70
C TYR A 193 17.61 -13.50 -19.02
N ASN A 194 18.00 -14.26 -18.03
CA ASN A 194 18.85 -15.43 -18.25
C ASN A 194 18.02 -16.67 -18.65
N ILE A 195 18.70 -17.80 -18.85
CA ILE A 195 18.07 -19.08 -19.23
C ILE A 195 17.13 -19.67 -18.15
N ARG A 196 17.16 -19.14 -16.92
CA ARG A 196 16.31 -19.57 -15.80
C ARG A 196 15.14 -18.58 -15.56
N ASP A 197 14.87 -17.72 -16.53
CA ASP A 197 13.86 -16.66 -16.49
C ASP A 197 14.08 -15.59 -15.39
N TRP A 198 15.29 -15.54 -14.83
CA TRP A 198 15.63 -14.49 -13.88
C TRP A 198 15.95 -13.20 -14.62
N LEU A 199 15.37 -12.10 -14.16
CA LEU A 199 15.62 -10.77 -14.71
C LEU A 199 17.09 -10.39 -14.53
N THR A 200 17.76 -9.98 -15.60
CA THR A 200 19.18 -9.57 -15.58
C THR A 200 19.38 -8.09 -15.89
N GLU A 201 18.45 -7.46 -16.62
CA GLU A 201 18.53 -6.03 -16.92
C GLU A 201 17.16 -5.39 -16.97
N ILE A 202 17.06 -4.18 -16.42
CA ILE A 202 16.03 -3.17 -16.69
C ILE A 202 16.78 -1.96 -17.23
N LYS A 203 16.41 -1.46 -18.41
CA LYS A 203 17.13 -0.37 -19.04
C LYS A 203 16.21 0.64 -19.69
N SER A 204 16.46 1.91 -19.40
CA SER A 204 15.87 3.07 -20.08
C SER A 204 16.90 4.20 -20.16
N THR A 205 16.52 5.31 -20.78
CA THR A 205 17.37 6.53 -20.81
C THR A 205 17.49 7.20 -19.43
N LYS A 206 16.54 6.95 -18.52
CA LYS A 206 16.47 7.57 -17.19
C LYS A 206 16.96 6.68 -16.05
N PHE A 207 16.88 5.37 -16.24
CA PHE A 207 17.28 4.40 -15.22
C PHE A 207 17.73 3.10 -15.87
N THR A 208 18.86 2.57 -15.41
CA THR A 208 19.36 1.24 -15.78
C THR A 208 19.71 0.48 -14.52
N GLN A 209 19.32 -0.79 -14.46
CA GLN A 209 19.69 -1.72 -13.40
C GLN A 209 20.14 -3.05 -14.02
N ASN A 210 21.26 -3.59 -13.54
CA ASN A 210 21.72 -4.91 -13.89
C ASN A 210 21.75 -5.80 -12.65
N LEU A 211 21.30 -7.02 -12.79
CA LEU A 211 21.27 -8.04 -11.74
C LEU A 211 22.15 -9.21 -12.16
N TYR A 212 23.05 -9.59 -11.29
CA TYR A 212 23.99 -10.69 -11.51
C TYR A 212 23.73 -11.80 -10.49
N TYR A 213 23.82 -13.03 -10.92
CA TYR A 213 23.58 -14.21 -10.11
C TYR A 213 24.84 -15.08 -10.02
N ASN A 214 25.09 -15.89 -11.01
CA ASN A 214 26.26 -16.78 -11.12
C ASN A 214 27.43 -16.18 -11.90
N VAL A 215 27.29 -14.95 -12.37
CA VAL A 215 28.30 -14.14 -13.07
C VAL A 215 28.37 -12.75 -12.43
N GLY A 216 29.36 -11.94 -12.82
CA GLY A 216 29.54 -10.57 -12.34
C GLY A 216 30.57 -10.48 -11.21
N ASN A 217 30.48 -9.40 -10.41
CA ASN A 217 31.53 -8.99 -9.44
C ASN A 217 31.32 -9.56 -8.03
N GLY A 218 30.21 -10.27 -7.78
CA GLY A 218 29.91 -10.89 -6.49
C GLY A 218 30.34 -12.36 -6.42
N VAL A 219 30.08 -12.99 -5.27
CA VAL A 219 30.22 -14.45 -5.13
C VAL A 219 29.09 -15.12 -5.90
N ALA A 220 29.41 -16.03 -6.80
CA ALA A 220 28.43 -16.68 -7.67
C ALA A 220 27.33 -17.41 -6.88
N CYS A 221 26.05 -17.09 -7.19
CA CYS A 221 24.87 -17.71 -6.61
C CYS A 221 24.11 -18.49 -7.70
N TYR A 222 23.77 -19.75 -7.44
CA TYR A 222 23.09 -20.63 -8.39
C TYR A 222 21.65 -20.97 -7.99
N ASN A 223 21.21 -20.47 -6.82
CA ASN A 223 19.90 -20.72 -6.22
C ASN A 223 18.88 -19.60 -6.49
N GLY A 224 19.28 -18.54 -7.21
CA GLY A 224 18.43 -17.38 -7.49
C GLY A 224 18.73 -16.15 -6.63
N ASN A 225 19.62 -16.27 -5.65
CA ASN A 225 20.12 -15.11 -4.92
C ASN A 225 20.94 -14.19 -5.84
N ILE A 226 20.77 -12.90 -5.70
CA ILE A 226 21.52 -11.89 -6.45
C ILE A 226 22.92 -11.79 -5.85
N SER A 227 23.94 -12.12 -6.63
CA SER A 227 25.34 -12.03 -6.19
C SER A 227 25.85 -10.59 -6.16
N SER A 228 25.42 -9.79 -7.13
CA SER A 228 25.69 -8.35 -7.20
C SER A 228 24.68 -7.66 -8.09
N MET A 229 24.55 -6.34 -7.92
CA MET A 229 23.75 -5.50 -8.80
C MET A 229 24.44 -4.17 -9.06
N THR A 230 24.15 -3.57 -10.22
CA THR A 230 24.51 -2.19 -10.51
C THR A 230 23.29 -1.40 -10.93
N TRP A 231 23.34 -0.09 -10.69
CA TRP A 231 22.33 0.83 -11.22
C TRP A 231 22.96 2.16 -11.64
N LYS A 232 22.24 2.85 -12.51
CA LYS A 232 22.55 4.19 -12.98
C LYS A 232 21.24 4.97 -13.14
N SER A 233 21.15 6.20 -12.64
CA SER A 233 20.03 7.12 -12.83
C SER A 233 20.46 8.28 -13.71
N GLY A 234 19.81 8.45 -14.87
CA GLY A 234 20.15 9.51 -15.83
C GLY A 234 21.61 9.47 -16.24
N ASP A 235 22.30 10.63 -16.06
CA ASP A 235 23.71 10.81 -16.39
C ASP A 235 24.65 10.58 -15.20
N ASP A 236 24.11 10.14 -14.05
CA ASP A 236 24.90 9.82 -12.87
C ASP A 236 25.91 8.70 -13.12
N GLY A 237 26.85 8.53 -12.18
CA GLY A 237 27.77 7.39 -12.17
C GLY A 237 27.08 6.04 -12.04
N ILE A 238 27.81 4.98 -12.25
CA ILE A 238 27.37 3.63 -11.98
C ILE A 238 27.67 3.32 -10.52
N TYR A 239 26.65 2.85 -9.81
CA TYR A 239 26.70 2.41 -8.42
C TYR A 239 26.27 0.96 -8.32
N GLY A 240 26.68 0.27 -7.26
CA GLY A 240 26.30 -1.13 -7.12
C GLY A 240 26.49 -1.67 -5.71
N TYR A 241 26.01 -2.89 -5.55
CA TYR A 241 26.22 -3.72 -4.36
C TYR A 241 26.74 -5.09 -4.73
N LYS A 242 27.66 -5.62 -3.92
CA LYS A 242 28.01 -7.05 -3.86
C LYS A 242 27.37 -7.64 -2.62
N PHE A 243 26.68 -8.76 -2.77
CA PHE A 243 25.99 -9.41 -1.66
C PHE A 243 26.72 -10.68 -1.25
N THR A 244 26.68 -10.99 0.04
CA THR A 244 27.04 -12.29 0.58
C THR A 244 25.94 -12.83 1.45
N TYR A 245 25.81 -14.14 1.49
CA TYR A 245 24.76 -14.86 2.19
C TYR A 245 25.37 -15.89 3.14
N ASP A 246 24.64 -16.28 4.17
CA ASP A 246 25.00 -17.40 5.03
C ASP A 246 24.47 -18.73 4.45
N ASN A 247 24.74 -19.83 5.14
CA ASN A 247 24.32 -21.17 4.73
C ASN A 247 22.80 -21.40 4.74
N ARG A 248 22.00 -20.41 5.19
CA ARG A 248 20.53 -20.40 5.18
C ARG A 248 19.99 -19.40 4.18
N ASP A 249 20.82 -18.94 3.26
CA ASP A 249 20.48 -17.93 2.22
C ASP A 249 20.05 -16.56 2.79
N ARG A 250 20.43 -16.24 4.04
CA ARG A 250 20.17 -14.92 4.61
C ARG A 250 21.31 -13.98 4.27
N MET A 251 20.98 -12.75 3.88
CA MET A 251 21.97 -11.73 3.53
C MET A 251 22.86 -11.39 4.73
N ARG A 252 24.17 -11.45 4.53
CA ARG A 252 25.18 -11.05 5.52
C ARG A 252 25.74 -9.67 5.22
N ASN A 253 26.12 -9.44 4.00
CA ASN A 253 26.71 -8.16 3.62
C ASN A 253 26.10 -7.64 2.31
N ALA A 254 25.87 -6.34 2.25
CA ALA A 254 25.64 -5.55 1.07
C ALA A 254 26.80 -4.54 0.95
N THR A 255 27.85 -4.93 0.23
CA THR A 255 29.04 -4.08 0.06
C THR A 255 28.81 -3.12 -1.09
N TYR A 256 28.68 -1.84 -0.78
CA TYR A 256 28.55 -0.77 -1.77
C TYR A 256 29.84 -0.58 -2.55
N GLY A 257 29.72 -0.23 -3.83
CA GLY A 257 30.83 0.12 -4.67
C GLY A 257 30.41 0.97 -5.86
N GLU A 258 31.39 1.53 -6.56
CA GLU A 258 31.21 2.43 -7.68
C GLU A 258 31.84 1.87 -8.96
N GLY A 259 31.33 2.33 -10.10
CA GLY A 259 31.74 1.85 -11.42
C GLY A 259 31.24 0.44 -11.74
N VAL A 260 31.57 -0.02 -12.95
CA VAL A 260 31.15 -1.33 -13.47
C VAL A 260 31.68 -2.52 -12.66
N ASN A 261 32.83 -2.33 -11.99
CA ASN A 261 33.48 -3.36 -11.16
C ASN A 261 33.01 -3.34 -9.71
N ILE A 262 32.10 -2.44 -9.36
CA ILE A 262 31.60 -2.24 -7.99
C ILE A 262 32.80 -2.16 -7.02
N THR A 263 33.69 -1.17 -7.26
CA THR A 263 34.89 -0.96 -6.44
C THR A 263 34.50 -0.29 -5.13
N PRO A 264 34.71 -0.94 -3.98
CA PRO A 264 34.36 -0.35 -2.69
C PRO A 264 35.22 0.86 -2.39
N PRO A 265 34.64 2.02 -2.04
CA PRO A 265 35.39 3.17 -1.56
C PRO A 265 35.93 2.93 -0.12
N ALA A 266 36.99 3.65 0.24
CA ALA A 266 37.68 3.49 1.54
C ALA A 266 36.75 3.70 2.75
N GLY A 267 35.78 4.61 2.66
CA GLY A 267 34.80 4.90 3.71
C GLY A 267 33.65 3.90 3.80
N LYS A 268 33.65 2.81 3.02
CA LYS A 268 32.55 1.83 2.89
C LYS A 268 31.20 2.44 2.49
N ASN A 269 31.08 3.73 2.44
CA ASN A 269 29.98 4.61 2.06
C ASN A 269 28.62 4.07 2.53
N PHE A 270 27.79 3.47 1.65
CA PHE A 270 26.44 2.99 1.93
C PHE A 270 26.40 1.45 2.15
N SER A 271 27.52 0.85 2.56
CA SER A 271 27.56 -0.59 2.86
C SER A 271 26.75 -0.94 4.11
N GLU A 272 26.17 -2.14 4.12
CA GLU A 272 25.40 -2.68 5.23
C GLU A 272 25.89 -4.09 5.56
N ASN A 273 26.05 -4.39 6.86
CA ASN A 273 26.49 -5.70 7.34
C ASN A 273 25.56 -6.19 8.44
N VAL A 274 24.94 -7.33 8.24
CA VAL A 274 24.24 -8.04 9.31
C VAL A 274 25.26 -8.90 10.04
N THR A 275 25.65 -8.48 11.24
CA THR A 275 26.73 -9.12 12.01
C THR A 275 26.24 -10.37 12.75
N ASP A 276 24.95 -10.39 13.14
CA ASP A 276 24.37 -11.52 13.86
C ASP A 276 22.89 -11.73 13.55
N TYR A 277 22.48 -13.01 13.54
CA TYR A 277 21.08 -13.46 13.48
C TYR A 277 20.82 -14.43 14.63
N ASP A 278 19.63 -14.43 15.18
CA ASP A 278 19.19 -15.48 16.08
C ASP A 278 18.77 -16.76 15.31
N LEU A 279 18.35 -17.78 16.07
CA LEU A 279 17.92 -19.07 15.51
C LEU A 279 16.61 -18.94 14.68
N ASN A 280 15.76 -17.95 14.97
CA ASN A 280 14.52 -17.67 14.27
C ASN A 280 14.74 -16.84 13.00
N GLY A 281 15.96 -16.31 12.79
CA GLY A 281 16.29 -15.44 11.66
C GLY A 281 16.12 -13.95 11.95
N ASN A 282 15.84 -13.55 13.18
CA ASN A 282 15.81 -12.14 13.56
C ASN A 282 17.23 -11.55 13.55
N ILE A 283 17.36 -10.33 13.04
CA ILE A 283 18.63 -9.59 13.01
C ILE A 283 18.95 -9.12 14.43
N ARG A 284 20.07 -9.57 14.98
CA ARG A 284 20.56 -9.15 16.31
C ARG A 284 21.66 -8.11 16.25
N GLY A 285 22.36 -8.04 15.13
CA GLY A 285 23.42 -7.06 14.92
C GLY A 285 23.39 -6.52 13.50
N LEU A 286 23.42 -5.18 13.35
CA LEU A 286 23.39 -4.50 12.06
C LEU A 286 24.33 -3.30 12.08
N GLN A 287 25.22 -3.24 11.10
CA GLN A 287 26.08 -2.08 10.86
C GLN A 287 25.69 -1.43 9.54
N ARG A 288 25.50 -0.11 9.55
CA ARG A 288 25.27 0.67 8.34
C ARG A 288 26.28 1.80 8.25
N TYR A 289 26.69 2.09 7.01
CA TYR A 289 27.62 3.16 6.71
C TYR A 289 26.90 4.22 5.88
N GLY A 290 27.23 5.49 6.11
CA GLY A 290 26.62 6.62 5.44
C GLY A 290 27.44 7.89 5.60
N LYS A 291 26.87 9.03 5.21
CA LYS A 291 27.55 10.32 5.36
C LYS A 291 27.71 10.72 6.82
N VAL A 292 28.95 11.06 7.21
CA VAL A 292 29.30 11.66 8.49
C VAL A 292 29.81 13.09 8.36
N GLY A 293 29.95 13.56 7.12
CA GLY A 293 30.35 14.93 6.75
C GLY A 293 30.02 15.19 5.28
N SER A 294 30.29 16.38 4.77
CA SER A 294 30.00 16.76 3.38
C SER A 294 30.64 15.80 2.38
N ASN A 295 31.87 15.37 2.62
CA ASN A 295 32.66 14.44 1.79
C ASN A 295 33.23 13.28 2.60
N ALA A 296 32.72 13.03 3.80
CA ALA A 296 33.18 11.96 4.67
C ALA A 296 32.07 10.93 4.89
N TYR A 297 32.48 9.66 4.92
CA TYR A 297 31.63 8.51 5.19
C TYR A 297 32.17 7.71 6.37
N GLY A 298 31.28 7.17 7.18
CA GLY A 298 31.62 6.41 8.37
C GLY A 298 30.45 5.54 8.81
N LYS A 299 30.56 4.96 9.98
CA LYS A 299 29.52 4.10 10.55
C LYS A 299 28.43 4.96 11.16
N ILE A 300 27.26 4.99 10.52
CA ILE A 300 26.10 5.74 11.02
C ILE A 300 25.23 4.95 11.99
N ASP A 301 25.32 3.62 11.96
CA ASP A 301 24.67 2.70 12.90
C ASP A 301 25.57 1.52 13.24
N ASP A 302 25.58 1.13 14.49
CA ASP A 302 26.16 -0.10 15.01
C ASP A 302 25.20 -0.72 16.03
N LEU A 303 24.14 -1.33 15.48
CA LEU A 303 22.98 -1.73 16.24
C LEU A 303 23.15 -3.09 16.88
N SER A 304 22.83 -3.17 18.18
CA SER A 304 22.55 -4.42 18.89
C SER A 304 21.06 -4.47 19.21
N ILE A 305 20.39 -5.54 18.75
CA ILE A 305 18.94 -5.69 18.83
C ILE A 305 18.61 -6.89 19.72
N THR A 306 17.78 -6.68 20.72
CA THR A 306 17.28 -7.74 21.59
C THR A 306 15.80 -7.99 21.38
N TYR A 307 15.36 -9.22 21.61
CA TYR A 307 14.00 -9.67 21.41
C TYR A 307 13.45 -10.40 22.63
N VAL A 308 12.14 -10.34 22.82
CA VAL A 308 11.38 -11.26 23.65
C VAL A 308 10.48 -12.08 22.73
N GLY A 309 10.80 -13.35 22.52
CA GLY A 309 10.26 -14.13 21.40
C GLY A 309 10.72 -13.50 20.08
N ASN A 310 9.76 -13.06 19.25
CA ASN A 310 10.02 -12.33 18.00
C ASN A 310 9.67 -10.84 18.08
N GLN A 311 9.38 -10.32 19.27
CA GLN A 311 9.08 -8.89 19.48
C GLN A 311 10.34 -8.14 19.86
N PHE A 312 10.54 -6.96 19.26
CA PHE A 312 11.62 -6.06 19.66
C PHE A 312 11.50 -5.69 21.13
N ASN A 313 12.62 -5.77 21.84
CA ASN A 313 12.70 -5.37 23.24
C ASN A 313 13.49 -4.07 23.40
N ASN A 314 14.70 -4.06 22.86
CA ASN A 314 15.63 -2.93 22.96
C ASN A 314 16.54 -2.91 21.74
N VAL A 315 16.92 -1.71 21.28
CA VAL A 315 17.89 -1.47 20.21
C VAL A 315 18.89 -0.44 20.70
N THR A 316 20.14 -0.84 20.88
CA THR A 316 21.23 0.07 21.23
C THR A 316 22.07 0.37 20.01
N ASP A 317 22.50 1.63 19.88
CA ASP A 317 23.41 2.07 18.83
C ASP A 317 24.76 2.48 19.43
N ALA A 318 25.81 1.77 19.04
CA ALA A 318 27.17 2.04 19.47
C ALA A 318 27.95 2.91 18.47
N ALA A 319 27.32 3.41 17.41
CA ALA A 319 27.97 4.31 16.46
C ALA A 319 28.32 5.65 17.14
N THR A 320 29.56 6.09 16.93
CA THR A 320 30.11 7.32 17.54
C THR A 320 30.47 8.38 16.50
N ASP A 321 30.43 8.04 15.21
CA ASP A 321 30.74 8.98 14.15
C ASP A 321 29.71 10.13 14.12
N PRO A 322 30.16 11.37 13.88
CA PRO A 322 29.23 12.50 13.74
C PRO A 322 28.31 12.26 12.56
N LEU A 323 27.05 12.66 12.69
CA LEU A 323 26.06 12.49 11.63
C LEU A 323 26.01 13.73 10.72
N TYR A 324 25.96 13.51 9.42
CA TYR A 324 25.67 14.56 8.47
C TYR A 324 24.16 14.88 8.48
N SER A 325 23.82 16.17 8.35
CA SER A 325 22.42 16.60 8.34
C SER A 325 21.62 15.89 7.24
N GLY A 326 20.50 15.26 7.63
CA GLY A 326 19.63 14.53 6.70
C GLY A 326 20.05 13.07 6.43
N VAL A 327 21.07 12.54 7.11
CA VAL A 327 21.39 11.11 7.03
C VAL A 327 20.27 10.27 7.67
N PHE A 328 19.99 9.12 7.08
CA PHE A 328 18.92 8.23 7.51
C PHE A 328 19.48 7.13 8.44
N ASN A 329 19.88 7.52 9.67
CA ASN A 329 20.37 6.61 10.70
C ASN A 329 19.26 6.19 11.66
N PHE A 330 19.50 5.16 12.44
CA PHE A 330 18.69 4.85 13.62
C PHE A 330 18.91 5.95 14.69
N VAL A 331 17.83 6.42 15.28
CA VAL A 331 17.89 7.38 16.38
C VAL A 331 17.58 6.64 17.67
N ASP A 332 18.62 6.31 18.46
CA ASP A 332 18.49 5.82 19.81
C ASP A 332 18.02 6.96 20.73
N GLY A 333 16.70 7.18 20.72
CA GLY A 333 16.03 8.24 21.49
C GLY A 333 15.83 7.92 22.96
N ASN A 334 16.07 6.65 23.36
CA ASN A 334 15.90 6.17 24.73
C ASN A 334 17.08 5.28 25.13
N LYS A 335 18.15 5.87 25.58
CA LYS A 335 19.38 5.17 26.02
C LYS A 335 19.21 4.38 27.33
N SER A 336 18.00 3.94 27.64
CA SER A 336 17.68 3.12 28.80
C SER A 336 17.86 1.65 28.47
N SER A 337 18.35 0.86 29.41
CA SER A 337 18.37 -0.62 29.33
C SER A 337 17.00 -1.27 29.52
N ILE A 338 15.95 -0.48 29.70
CA ILE A 338 14.57 -0.93 29.88
C ILE A 338 13.94 -1.16 28.52
N GLN A 339 12.91 -2.00 28.45
CA GLN A 339 12.12 -2.25 27.25
C GLN A 339 11.70 -0.96 26.53
N GLU A 340 12.11 -0.81 25.28
CA GLU A 340 11.85 0.39 24.45
C GLU A 340 10.59 0.27 23.62
N TYR A 341 10.12 -0.94 23.41
CA TYR A 341 8.92 -1.22 22.62
C TYR A 341 7.93 -1.97 23.48
N LYS A 342 6.69 -1.51 23.51
CA LYS A 342 5.60 -2.22 24.22
C LYS A 342 4.57 -2.71 23.21
N PHE A 343 4.06 -3.90 23.49
CA PHE A 343 3.09 -4.59 22.66
C PHE A 343 1.84 -4.91 23.47
N ASP A 344 0.70 -5.01 22.79
CA ASP A 344 -0.54 -5.53 23.37
C ASP A 344 -0.58 -7.07 23.34
N ALA A 345 -1.68 -7.64 23.81
CA ALA A 345 -1.88 -9.09 23.83
C ALA A 345 -1.98 -9.72 22.41
N ASN A 346 -2.25 -8.91 21.39
CA ASN A 346 -2.29 -9.33 19.98
C ASN A 346 -0.93 -9.15 19.28
N SER A 347 0.13 -8.80 20.02
CA SER A 347 1.46 -8.49 19.50
C SER A 347 1.55 -7.21 18.64
N ASN A 348 0.61 -6.28 18.77
CA ASN A 348 0.70 -4.99 18.13
C ASN A 348 1.57 -4.04 18.93
N LEU A 349 2.41 -3.27 18.26
CA LEU A 349 3.21 -2.22 18.89
C LEU A 349 2.30 -1.12 19.43
N VAL A 350 2.33 -0.87 20.75
CA VAL A 350 1.49 0.17 21.38
C VAL A 350 2.30 1.37 21.86
N GLN A 351 3.62 1.24 22.04
CA GLN A 351 4.54 2.33 22.40
C GLN A 351 5.91 2.12 21.75
N ASP A 352 6.53 3.22 21.30
CA ASP A 352 7.91 3.25 20.80
C ASP A 352 8.63 4.43 21.47
N TYR A 353 9.55 4.13 22.37
CA TYR A 353 10.25 5.15 23.13
C TYR A 353 11.30 5.87 22.30
N ASN A 354 11.91 5.21 21.30
CA ASN A 354 12.90 5.81 20.42
C ASN A 354 12.27 6.87 19.51
N LYS A 355 11.11 6.57 18.93
CA LYS A 355 10.34 7.50 18.10
C LYS A 355 9.44 8.44 18.91
N LYS A 356 9.46 8.31 20.25
CA LYS A 356 8.57 9.08 21.15
C LYS A 356 7.09 8.92 20.78
N ILE A 357 6.69 7.71 20.35
CA ILE A 357 5.30 7.35 20.12
C ILE A 357 4.71 6.99 21.49
N ALA A 358 3.90 7.90 22.01
CA ALA A 358 3.31 7.75 23.33
C ALA A 358 2.31 6.59 23.35
N LYS A 359 1.46 6.47 22.34
CA LYS A 359 0.50 5.38 22.22
C LYS A 359 0.02 5.16 20.80
N ILE A 360 -0.17 3.89 20.44
CA ILE A 360 -0.92 3.45 19.26
C ILE A 360 -2.17 2.73 19.77
N GLN A 361 -3.33 3.13 19.25
CA GLN A 361 -4.59 2.41 19.45
C GLN A 361 -4.96 1.65 18.18
N TYR A 362 -5.59 0.52 18.36
CA TYR A 362 -6.06 -0.35 17.28
C TYR A 362 -7.58 -0.47 17.31
N ASN A 363 -8.17 -0.65 16.15
CA ASN A 363 -9.61 -0.91 16.01
C ASN A 363 -9.92 -2.42 16.13
N SER A 364 -11.19 -2.78 15.97
CA SER A 364 -11.67 -4.18 16.04
C SER A 364 -11.10 -5.10 14.95
N LEU A 365 -10.50 -4.53 13.88
CA LEU A 365 -9.84 -5.27 12.81
C LEU A 365 -8.33 -5.38 13.03
N ASN A 366 -7.84 -4.97 14.20
CA ASN A 366 -6.41 -4.96 14.52
C ASN A 366 -5.59 -3.99 13.63
N LEU A 367 -6.23 -2.91 13.11
CA LEU A 367 -5.59 -1.86 12.34
C LEU A 367 -5.38 -0.63 13.23
N PRO A 368 -4.25 0.10 13.12
CA PRO A 368 -4.01 1.29 13.93
C PRO A 368 -5.05 2.38 13.65
N SER A 369 -5.77 2.81 14.66
CA SER A 369 -6.79 3.87 14.57
C SER A 369 -6.27 5.24 14.98
N THR A 370 -5.40 5.29 15.99
CA THR A 370 -4.76 6.52 16.46
C THR A 370 -3.32 6.27 16.80
N LEU A 371 -2.44 7.13 16.33
CA LEU A 371 -1.03 7.17 16.71
C LEU A 371 -0.77 8.53 17.35
N GLN A 372 -0.34 8.55 18.62
CA GLN A 372 -0.05 9.74 19.41
C GLN A 372 1.43 9.84 19.70
N PHE A 373 2.03 11.00 19.41
CA PHE A 373 3.40 11.31 19.80
C PHE A 373 3.45 12.05 21.13
N ALA A 374 4.58 11.94 21.83
CA ALA A 374 4.80 12.60 23.12
C ALA A 374 4.76 14.14 23.05
N ASN A 375 5.02 14.73 21.88
CA ASN A 375 4.92 16.18 21.62
C ASN A 375 3.49 16.64 21.27
N GLY A 376 2.50 15.77 21.39
CA GLY A 376 1.11 16.09 21.09
C GLY A 376 0.68 15.86 19.63
N ASN A 377 1.62 15.69 18.69
CA ASN A 377 1.27 15.35 17.30
C ASN A 377 0.50 14.04 17.25
N SER A 378 -0.49 13.95 16.38
CA SER A 378 -1.26 12.71 16.23
C SER A 378 -1.59 12.40 14.76
N THR A 379 -1.78 11.12 14.50
CA THR A 379 -2.30 10.62 13.24
C THR A 379 -3.51 9.75 13.52
N ASN A 380 -4.64 10.08 12.92
CA ASN A 380 -5.87 9.32 13.05
C ASN A 380 -6.22 8.67 11.71
N TYR A 381 -6.58 7.40 11.75
CA TYR A 381 -6.94 6.60 10.57
C TYR A 381 -8.40 6.22 10.62
N LEU A 382 -9.10 6.42 9.52
CA LEU A 382 -10.48 6.00 9.34
C LEU A 382 -10.53 4.83 8.36
N TYR A 383 -11.08 3.70 8.81
CA TYR A 383 -11.22 2.48 8.01
C TYR A 383 -12.69 2.12 7.81
N GLY A 384 -13.00 1.50 6.68
CA GLY A 384 -14.19 0.69 6.56
C GLY A 384 -14.03 -0.65 7.30
N ALA A 385 -15.13 -1.30 7.62
CA ALA A 385 -15.11 -2.65 8.18
C ALA A 385 -14.57 -3.72 7.20
N ASP A 386 -14.37 -3.35 5.93
CA ASP A 386 -13.65 -4.10 4.91
C ASP A 386 -12.11 -3.99 5.03
N GLY A 387 -11.61 -3.26 6.02
CA GLY A 387 -10.19 -3.00 6.22
C GLY A 387 -9.61 -1.90 5.31
N MET A 388 -10.41 -1.35 4.40
CA MET A 388 -9.95 -0.30 3.49
C MET A 388 -9.80 1.03 4.22
N LYS A 389 -8.62 1.65 4.11
CA LYS A 389 -8.35 2.98 4.65
C LYS A 389 -9.10 4.03 3.82
N ARG A 390 -9.93 4.83 4.50
CA ARG A 390 -10.75 5.87 3.87
C ARG A 390 -10.17 7.27 4.06
N ARG A 391 -9.59 7.53 5.25
CA ARG A 391 -9.02 8.83 5.58
C ARG A 391 -7.84 8.69 6.51
N VAL A 392 -6.86 9.57 6.35
CA VAL A 392 -5.81 9.85 7.33
C VAL A 392 -5.89 11.32 7.70
N THR A 393 -5.82 11.61 9.00
CA THR A 393 -5.77 12.98 9.52
C THR A 393 -4.53 13.12 10.38
N HIS A 394 -3.59 13.97 9.95
CA HIS A 394 -2.44 14.37 10.73
C HIS A 394 -2.74 15.68 11.42
N LYS A 395 -2.48 15.74 12.74
CA LYS A 395 -2.60 16.95 13.55
C LYS A 395 -1.23 17.29 14.14
N THR A 396 -0.76 18.49 13.88
CA THR A 396 0.45 19.05 14.48
C THR A 396 0.04 19.89 15.68
N ALA A 397 0.57 19.57 16.86
CA ALA A 397 0.33 20.34 18.07
C ALA A 397 1.11 21.66 18.06
N ILE A 398 0.63 22.65 18.81
CA ILE A 398 1.45 23.83 19.14
C ILE A 398 2.63 23.43 20.02
N ALA A 399 3.64 24.30 20.13
CA ALA A 399 4.75 24.10 21.04
C ALA A 399 4.29 23.88 22.50
N ASN A 400 5.12 23.21 23.29
CA ASN A 400 4.91 22.96 24.74
C ASN A 400 3.74 22.03 25.11
N ILE A 401 3.21 21.28 24.15
CA ILE A 401 2.33 20.16 24.46
C ILE A 401 3.18 18.94 24.85
N SER A 402 2.81 18.29 25.95
CA SER A 402 3.41 17.03 26.39
C SER A 402 2.32 16.00 26.63
N VAL A 403 2.55 14.79 26.12
CA VAL A 403 1.70 13.61 26.32
C VAL A 403 2.55 12.50 26.94
N PRO A 404 2.22 12.05 28.17
CA PRO A 404 2.95 10.96 28.81
C PRO A 404 2.88 9.68 28.00
N MET A 405 3.95 8.87 28.09
CA MET A 405 3.99 7.55 27.48
C MET A 405 2.85 6.65 28.01
N GLY A 406 2.18 5.95 27.10
CA GLY A 406 1.02 5.10 27.40
C GLY A 406 -0.34 5.83 27.34
N GLN A 407 -0.36 7.15 27.17
CA GLN A 407 -1.59 7.95 27.16
C GLN A 407 -1.92 8.48 25.77
N ILE A 408 -3.19 8.80 25.57
CA ILE A 408 -3.70 9.62 24.46
C ILE A 408 -4.28 10.89 25.07
N LYS A 409 -4.04 12.00 24.41
CA LYS A 409 -4.60 13.30 24.76
C LYS A 409 -5.31 13.89 23.56
N ASP A 410 -6.61 14.04 23.67
CA ASP A 410 -7.39 14.77 22.68
C ASP A 410 -7.10 16.27 22.82
N LEU A 411 -6.49 16.85 21.79
CA LEU A 411 -6.17 18.27 21.76
C LEU A 411 -7.37 19.09 21.34
N THR A 412 -7.59 20.22 22.00
CA THR A 412 -8.57 21.24 21.58
C THR A 412 -8.09 21.95 20.31
N GLY A 413 -8.99 22.65 19.62
CA GLY A 413 -8.65 23.38 18.39
C GLY A 413 -7.52 24.39 18.58
N SER A 414 -7.46 25.09 19.73
CA SER A 414 -6.39 26.06 20.06
C SER A 414 -5.02 25.40 20.32
N GLN A 415 -4.98 24.11 20.57
CA GLN A 415 -3.75 23.33 20.79
C GLN A 415 -3.22 22.68 19.51
N ILE A 416 -3.92 22.86 18.39
CA ILE A 416 -3.54 22.30 17.09
C ILE A 416 -3.10 23.46 16.19
N SER A 417 -1.85 23.41 15.73
CA SER A 417 -1.30 24.41 14.81
C SER A 417 -1.66 24.13 13.36
N GLN A 418 -1.76 22.84 12.98
CA GLN A 418 -2.05 22.42 11.63
C GLN A 418 -2.81 21.10 11.62
N THR A 419 -3.76 20.98 10.69
CA THR A 419 -4.41 19.71 10.35
C THR A 419 -4.23 19.44 8.87
N HIS A 420 -3.77 18.24 8.53
CA HIS A 420 -3.67 17.75 7.16
C HIS A 420 -4.51 16.49 7.02
N THR A 421 -5.39 16.47 6.03
CA THR A 421 -6.30 15.34 5.79
C THR A 421 -6.08 14.77 4.40
N THR A 422 -5.93 13.46 4.30
CA THR A 422 -5.89 12.73 3.03
C THR A 422 -7.08 11.78 2.97
N ASP A 423 -7.93 11.93 1.95
CA ASP A 423 -9.07 11.06 1.66
C ASP A 423 -8.75 10.13 0.49
N TYR A 424 -9.14 8.86 0.63
CA TYR A 424 -8.91 7.81 -0.35
C TYR A 424 -10.26 7.28 -0.87
N CYS A 425 -10.59 7.59 -2.11
CA CYS A 425 -11.75 7.07 -2.83
C CYS A 425 -11.25 6.16 -3.96
N GLY A 426 -10.92 4.91 -3.64
CA GLY A 426 -10.24 4.02 -4.58
C GLY A 426 -8.88 4.60 -4.99
N ASN A 427 -8.71 4.85 -6.28
CA ASN A 427 -7.51 5.46 -6.85
C ASN A 427 -7.55 7.01 -6.87
N VAL A 428 -8.66 7.63 -6.51
CA VAL A 428 -8.82 9.10 -6.45
C VAL A 428 -8.48 9.60 -5.05
N ILE A 429 -7.47 10.46 -4.95
CA ILE A 429 -6.91 10.94 -3.67
C ILE A 429 -7.13 12.44 -3.54
N TYR A 430 -7.68 12.83 -2.40
CA TYR A 430 -7.86 14.23 -2.02
C TYR A 430 -6.95 14.58 -0.85
N GLU A 431 -6.39 15.79 -0.88
CA GLU A 431 -5.66 16.37 0.25
C GLU A 431 -6.34 17.66 0.68
N ASN A 432 -6.67 17.75 1.97
CA ASN A 432 -7.42 18.86 2.54
C ASN A 432 -8.70 19.19 1.75
N GLY A 433 -9.37 18.13 1.26
CA GLY A 433 -10.59 18.25 0.48
C GLY A 433 -10.39 18.70 -0.99
N THR A 434 -9.16 18.87 -1.47
CA THR A 434 -8.85 19.21 -2.87
C THR A 434 -8.31 17.96 -3.57
N LEU A 435 -8.75 17.73 -4.82
CA LEU A 435 -8.21 16.62 -5.63
C LEU A 435 -6.70 16.79 -5.79
N SER A 436 -5.95 15.82 -5.26
CA SER A 436 -4.49 15.82 -5.30
C SER A 436 -3.99 15.03 -6.51
N LYS A 437 -4.44 13.79 -6.65
CA LYS A 437 -4.01 12.91 -7.73
C LYS A 437 -4.99 11.76 -7.96
N ILE A 438 -4.91 11.20 -9.16
CA ILE A 438 -5.60 9.98 -9.55
C ILE A 438 -4.52 8.96 -9.88
N LEU A 439 -4.50 7.84 -9.15
CA LEU A 439 -3.53 6.77 -9.38
C LEU A 439 -3.89 6.00 -10.65
N THR A 440 -2.88 5.63 -11.42
CA THR A 440 -3.01 4.78 -12.61
C THR A 440 -2.17 3.51 -12.45
N GLU A 441 -2.29 2.57 -13.37
CA GLU A 441 -1.48 1.33 -13.33
C GLU A 441 0.04 1.59 -13.43
N GLU A 442 0.44 2.71 -14.05
CA GLU A 442 1.87 3.01 -14.30
C GLU A 442 2.39 4.26 -13.56
N GLY A 443 1.54 4.88 -12.73
CA GLY A 443 1.91 6.09 -11.99
C GLY A 443 0.71 6.85 -11.46
N TYR A 444 0.61 8.15 -11.73
CA TYR A 444 -0.54 8.96 -11.32
C TYR A 444 -0.74 10.17 -12.25
N VAL A 445 -1.89 10.79 -12.15
CA VAL A 445 -2.25 12.02 -12.87
C VAL A 445 -2.55 13.12 -11.86
N THR A 446 -2.03 14.31 -12.09
CA THR A 446 -2.45 15.55 -11.42
C THR A 446 -3.26 16.41 -12.39
N LEU A 447 -4.21 17.19 -11.87
CA LEU A 447 -5.04 18.08 -12.65
C LEU A 447 -4.77 19.54 -12.27
N SER A 448 -4.51 20.40 -13.27
CA SER A 448 -4.56 21.85 -13.12
C SER A 448 -5.80 22.37 -13.85
N GLY A 449 -6.86 22.66 -13.10
CA GLY A 449 -8.19 22.82 -13.67
C GLY A 449 -8.66 21.52 -14.34
N THR A 450 -8.81 21.54 -15.67
CA THR A 450 -9.18 20.37 -16.49
C THR A 450 -7.99 19.74 -17.22
N THR A 451 -6.79 20.32 -17.10
CA THR A 451 -5.60 19.88 -17.85
C THR A 451 -4.85 18.80 -17.06
N PRO A 452 -4.73 17.56 -17.58
CA PRO A 452 -4.01 16.50 -16.93
C PRO A 452 -2.49 16.57 -17.16
N THR A 453 -1.72 16.29 -16.12
CA THR A 453 -0.28 16.01 -16.19
C THR A 453 -0.06 14.58 -15.73
N TYR A 454 0.58 13.78 -16.57
CA TYR A 454 0.81 12.36 -16.33
C TYR A 454 2.20 12.13 -15.77
N HIS A 455 2.27 11.42 -14.65
CA HIS A 455 3.49 11.04 -13.95
C HIS A 455 3.65 9.52 -13.99
N TYR A 456 4.83 9.06 -14.35
CA TYR A 456 5.14 7.64 -14.50
C TYR A 456 6.25 7.23 -13.54
N TYR A 457 6.12 6.03 -12.99
CA TYR A 457 7.17 5.45 -12.15
C TYR A 457 8.09 4.53 -12.95
N LEU A 458 9.39 4.79 -12.90
CA LEU A 458 10.38 3.79 -13.30
C LEU A 458 10.77 2.98 -12.06
N LYS A 459 10.45 1.70 -12.10
CA LYS A 459 10.61 0.80 -10.96
C LYS A 459 11.82 -0.10 -11.13
N ASP A 460 12.48 -0.41 -10.01
CA ASP A 460 13.50 -1.46 -9.97
C ASP A 460 12.86 -2.87 -9.95
N HIS A 461 13.70 -3.89 -9.85
CA HIS A 461 13.29 -5.31 -9.81
C HIS A 461 12.41 -5.68 -8.60
N GLN A 462 12.40 -4.88 -7.55
CA GLN A 462 11.57 -5.06 -6.35
C GLN A 462 10.30 -4.19 -6.38
N GLY A 463 10.12 -3.38 -7.43
CA GLY A 463 8.98 -2.48 -7.56
C GLY A 463 9.17 -1.12 -6.88
N ASN A 464 10.35 -0.80 -6.35
CA ASN A 464 10.63 0.51 -5.78
C ASN A 464 10.74 1.56 -6.88
N ASN A 465 10.12 2.73 -6.68
CA ASN A 465 10.24 3.86 -7.59
C ASN A 465 11.68 4.41 -7.56
N ARG A 466 12.29 4.51 -8.73
CA ARG A 466 13.66 5.03 -8.92
C ARG A 466 13.69 6.35 -9.68
N VAL A 467 12.66 6.62 -10.46
CA VAL A 467 12.43 7.89 -11.17
C VAL A 467 10.92 8.19 -11.14
#